data_6ccbb46557affc601f1cce3d4465767b
#
_entry.id   6ccbb46557affc601f1cce3d4465767b
#
_cell.length_a   1.000
_cell.length_b   1.000
_cell.length_c   1.000
_cell.angle_alpha   90.00
_cell.angle_beta   90.00
_cell.angle_gamma   90.00
#
_symmetry.space_group_name_H-M   'P 1'
#
loop_
_entity.id
_entity.type
_entity.pdbx_description
1 polymer ?
#
loop_
_entity_poly.entity_id
_entity_poly.type
_entity_poly.pdbx_seq_one_letter_code
_entity_poly.pdbx_strand_id
1 'polypeptide(L)'
;MINYNNIVFDLGNVLVHLDMEGYLNALAGLGLTEYLDAKLHPESRQLMHKLGLGLISTSEFCNEVRSMSGLNITNKQIVDATNKMLGEIPDVKKEALLKLKAQGKRLFLLSNTIDMHWDYCVKELFPYKGYQVDDFFENIFLSQRMYLDKPHPMIFQEVVRQTGIAANDTLFIDDLEANCQAAHQSVGWHVYQNKHFDDWLQLLV
;
A
#
# COMPACT_ATOMS: atom_id res chain seq x y z
N MET A 1 25.11 -7.04 -10.42
CA MET A 1 23.64 -7.17 -10.55
C MET A 1 23.13 -7.90 -9.33
N ILE A 2 22.19 -7.32 -8.63
CA ILE A 2 21.53 -7.93 -7.47
C ILE A 2 20.63 -9.04 -8.00
N ASN A 3 20.87 -10.29 -7.59
CA ASN A 3 20.20 -11.45 -8.19
C ASN A 3 19.32 -12.17 -7.15
N TYR A 4 18.22 -11.55 -6.75
CA TYR A 4 17.17 -12.20 -5.96
C TYR A 4 16.10 -12.76 -6.90
N ASN A 5 15.59 -13.95 -6.63
CA ASN A 5 14.49 -14.54 -7.41
C ASN A 5 13.13 -14.04 -6.93
N ASN A 6 13.01 -13.69 -5.65
CA ASN A 6 11.78 -13.19 -5.06
C ASN A 6 11.91 -11.70 -4.74
N ILE A 7 10.94 -10.90 -5.18
CA ILE A 7 10.90 -9.47 -4.91
C ILE A 7 9.53 -9.14 -4.32
N VAL A 8 9.54 -8.59 -3.11
CA VAL A 8 8.34 -8.13 -2.40
C VAL A 8 8.31 -6.61 -2.45
N PHE A 9 7.29 -6.04 -3.06
CA PHE A 9 7.12 -4.60 -3.20
C PHE A 9 6.10 -4.08 -2.19
N ASP A 10 6.39 -2.95 -1.57
CA ASP A 10 5.34 -2.08 -1.03
C ASP A 10 4.58 -1.37 -2.17
N LEU A 11 3.43 -0.76 -1.83
CA LEU A 11 2.59 -0.03 -2.78
C LEU A 11 2.87 1.47 -2.75
N GLY A 12 2.66 2.13 -1.61
CA GLY A 12 2.78 3.58 -1.45
C GLY A 12 4.22 4.06 -1.59
N ASN A 13 4.46 5.15 -2.31
CA ASN A 13 5.79 5.70 -2.59
C ASN A 13 6.82 4.70 -3.16
N VAL A 14 6.38 3.49 -3.49
CA VAL A 14 7.17 2.49 -4.23
C VAL A 14 6.58 2.28 -5.62
N LEU A 15 5.31 1.93 -5.70
CA LEU A 15 4.60 1.74 -6.97
C LEU A 15 3.65 2.91 -7.27
N VAL A 16 2.85 3.32 -6.28
CA VAL A 16 1.89 4.42 -6.36
C VAL A 16 2.49 5.66 -5.70
N HIS A 17 2.50 6.78 -6.40
CA HIS A 17 2.84 8.06 -5.79
C HIS A 17 1.75 8.49 -4.80
N LEU A 18 2.13 8.92 -3.59
CA LEU A 18 1.18 9.42 -2.58
C LEU A 18 1.12 10.95 -2.62
N ASP A 19 -0.06 11.49 -3.00
CA ASP A 19 -0.36 12.92 -3.05
C ASP A 19 -1.03 13.37 -1.74
N MET A 20 -0.22 13.65 -0.73
CA MET A 20 -0.73 14.13 0.57
C MET A 20 -1.36 15.51 0.48
N GLU A 21 -0.91 16.36 -0.44
CA GLU A 21 -1.48 17.70 -0.64
C GLU A 21 -2.88 17.60 -1.25
N GLY A 22 -3.02 16.81 -2.31
CA GLY A 22 -4.32 16.53 -2.94
C GLY A 22 -5.32 15.92 -1.95
N TYR A 23 -4.86 15.00 -1.11
CA TYR A 23 -5.68 14.42 -0.02
C TYR A 23 -6.17 15.48 0.95
N LEU A 24 -5.27 16.28 1.54
CA LEU A 24 -5.62 17.31 2.51
C LEU A 24 -6.55 18.38 1.91
N ASN A 25 -6.31 18.80 0.68
CA ASN A 25 -7.17 19.74 -0.04
C ASN A 25 -8.58 19.16 -0.28
N ALA A 26 -8.68 17.89 -0.60
CA ALA A 26 -9.99 17.22 -0.78
C ALA A 26 -10.76 17.11 0.54
N LEU A 27 -10.08 16.81 1.64
CA LEU A 27 -10.69 16.81 2.98
C LEU A 27 -11.15 18.22 3.38
N ALA A 28 -10.34 19.24 3.12
CA ALA A 28 -10.69 20.63 3.39
C ALA A 28 -11.94 21.06 2.61
N GLY A 29 -12.03 20.67 1.34
CA GLY A 29 -13.20 20.93 0.50
C GLY A 29 -14.50 20.31 1.01
N LEU A 30 -14.42 19.26 1.81
CA LEU A 30 -15.56 18.62 2.48
C LEU A 30 -15.77 19.10 3.94
N GLY A 31 -14.88 19.92 4.49
CA GLY A 31 -14.88 20.31 5.90
C GLY A 31 -14.44 19.18 6.84
N LEU A 32 -13.66 18.23 6.35
CA LEU A 32 -13.23 17.03 7.09
C LEU A 32 -11.82 17.10 7.67
N THR A 33 -11.05 18.15 7.41
CA THR A 33 -9.65 18.24 7.85
C THR A 33 -9.49 18.02 9.35
N GLU A 34 -10.33 18.65 10.17
CA GLU A 34 -10.27 18.51 11.63
C GLU A 34 -10.60 17.10 12.10
N TYR A 35 -11.34 16.32 11.33
CA TYR A 35 -11.84 15.00 11.72
C TYR A 35 -11.03 13.82 11.16
N LEU A 36 -10.25 14.03 10.10
CA LEU A 36 -9.48 12.97 9.45
C LEU A 36 -7.97 13.21 9.44
N ASP A 37 -7.51 14.37 9.86
CA ASP A 37 -6.08 14.57 10.11
C ASP A 37 -5.67 13.86 11.42
N ALA A 38 -5.01 12.71 11.26
CA ALA A 38 -4.53 11.91 12.39
C ALA A 38 -3.51 12.64 13.29
N LYS A 39 -2.96 13.77 12.84
CA LYS A 39 -2.09 14.63 13.67
C LYS A 39 -2.90 15.50 14.61
N LEU A 40 -4.12 15.89 14.21
CA LEU A 40 -4.98 16.77 14.98
C LEU A 40 -5.90 16.01 15.94
N HIS A 41 -6.33 14.79 15.55
CA HIS A 41 -7.29 13.99 16.31
C HIS A 41 -6.81 12.56 16.61
N PRO A 42 -6.62 12.19 17.90
CA PRO A 42 -6.28 10.82 18.29
C PRO A 42 -7.33 9.78 17.87
N GLU A 43 -8.62 10.14 17.90
CA GLU A 43 -9.74 9.28 17.51
C GLU A 43 -9.69 8.94 16.02
N SER A 44 -9.31 9.89 15.18
CA SER A 44 -9.11 9.68 13.75
C SER A 44 -7.99 8.67 13.47
N ARG A 45 -6.93 8.72 14.26
CA ARG A 45 -5.85 7.74 14.17
C ARG A 45 -6.32 6.32 14.48
N GLN A 46 -7.12 6.17 15.53
CA GLN A 46 -7.71 4.88 15.89
C GLN A 46 -8.67 4.37 14.80
N LEU A 47 -9.49 5.27 14.25
CA LEU A 47 -10.43 4.94 13.18
C LEU A 47 -9.70 4.47 11.92
N MET A 48 -8.68 5.21 11.49
CA MET A 48 -7.84 4.84 10.34
C MET A 48 -7.09 3.53 10.58
N HIS A 49 -6.57 3.29 11.79
CA HIS A 49 -5.89 2.04 12.12
C HIS A 49 -6.86 0.85 12.08
N LYS A 50 -8.07 0.97 12.63
CA LYS A 50 -9.09 -0.09 12.51
C LYS A 50 -9.45 -0.39 11.06
N LEU A 51 -9.59 0.64 10.24
CA LEU A 51 -9.85 0.49 8.80
C LEU A 51 -8.68 -0.20 8.09
N GLY A 52 -7.44 0.21 8.37
CA GLY A 52 -6.22 -0.38 7.82
C GLY A 52 -5.97 -1.84 8.23
N LEU A 53 -6.53 -2.25 9.37
CA LEU A 53 -6.55 -3.65 9.81
C LEU A 53 -7.82 -4.41 9.37
N GLY A 54 -8.73 -3.80 8.61
CA GLY A 54 -9.97 -4.46 8.18
C GLY A 54 -10.95 -4.78 9.31
N LEU A 55 -10.79 -4.15 10.48
CA LEU A 55 -11.67 -4.33 11.64
C LEU A 55 -13.00 -3.60 11.49
N ILE A 56 -13.08 -2.65 10.57
CA ILE A 56 -14.28 -1.96 10.13
C ILE A 56 -14.30 -1.88 8.61
N SER A 57 -15.50 -1.91 8.05
CA SER A 57 -15.72 -1.74 6.61
C SER A 57 -15.62 -0.27 6.20
N THR A 58 -15.44 -0.01 4.90
CA THR A 58 -15.53 1.35 4.32
C THR A 58 -16.85 2.04 4.69
N SER A 59 -17.97 1.31 4.74
CA SER A 59 -19.28 1.87 5.09
C SER A 59 -19.34 2.30 6.56
N GLU A 60 -18.84 1.47 7.47
CA GLU A 60 -18.75 1.79 8.90
C GLU A 60 -17.83 3.00 9.14
N PHE A 61 -16.66 3.03 8.46
CA PHE A 61 -15.77 4.19 8.48
C PHE A 61 -16.51 5.48 8.06
N CYS A 62 -17.22 5.45 6.93
CA CYS A 62 -17.98 6.61 6.46
C CYS A 62 -19.10 7.03 7.44
N ASN A 63 -19.73 6.08 8.14
CA ASN A 63 -20.71 6.38 9.19
C ASN A 63 -20.06 7.08 10.38
N GLU A 64 -18.92 6.60 10.84
CA GLU A 64 -18.17 7.23 11.93
C GLU A 64 -17.72 8.65 11.57
N VAL A 65 -17.21 8.85 10.34
CA VAL A 65 -16.83 10.19 9.83
C VAL A 65 -18.01 11.16 9.90
N ARG A 66 -19.21 10.72 9.46
CA ARG A 66 -20.42 11.55 9.58
C ARG A 66 -20.84 11.81 11.02
N SER A 67 -20.74 10.79 11.87
CA SER A 67 -21.04 10.92 13.29
C SER A 67 -20.14 11.94 13.99
N MET A 68 -18.84 11.89 13.70
CA MET A 68 -17.85 12.80 14.28
C MET A 68 -18.00 14.23 13.76
N SER A 69 -18.28 14.39 12.47
CA SER A 69 -18.30 15.71 11.81
C SER A 69 -19.67 16.39 11.85
N GLY A 70 -20.75 15.65 12.00
CA GLY A 70 -22.11 16.16 11.86
C GLY A 70 -22.47 16.57 10.42
N LEU A 71 -21.62 16.29 9.43
CA LEU A 71 -21.80 16.73 8.06
C LEU A 71 -22.73 15.78 7.29
N ASN A 72 -23.57 16.34 6.43
CA ASN A 72 -24.43 15.58 5.52
C ASN A 72 -23.71 15.29 4.21
N ILE A 73 -22.77 14.35 4.26
CA ILE A 73 -21.94 13.93 3.12
C ILE A 73 -22.15 12.44 2.82
N THR A 74 -22.07 12.08 1.55
CA THR A 74 -22.26 10.70 1.10
C THR A 74 -20.98 9.86 1.26
N ASN A 75 -21.13 8.53 1.29
CA ASN A 75 -19.98 7.61 1.26
C ASN A 75 -19.09 7.90 0.05
N LYS A 76 -19.70 8.14 -1.13
CA LYS A 76 -18.94 8.44 -2.35
C LYS A 76 -18.04 9.67 -2.19
N GLN A 77 -18.53 10.74 -1.59
CA GLN A 77 -17.75 11.96 -1.37
C GLN A 77 -16.56 11.70 -0.43
N ILE A 78 -16.77 10.93 0.65
CA ILE A 78 -15.69 10.55 1.58
C ILE A 78 -14.65 9.68 0.87
N VAL A 79 -15.09 8.64 0.15
CA VAL A 79 -14.21 7.73 -0.61
C VAL A 79 -13.44 8.47 -1.68
N ASP A 80 -14.11 9.32 -2.47
CA ASP A 80 -13.46 10.10 -3.52
C ASP A 80 -12.38 11.05 -2.94
N ALA A 81 -12.68 11.71 -1.81
CA ALA A 81 -11.71 12.57 -1.14
C ALA A 81 -10.53 11.79 -0.58
N THR A 82 -10.79 10.62 0.02
CA THR A 82 -9.75 9.74 0.57
C THR A 82 -8.84 9.19 -0.54
N ASN A 83 -9.41 8.81 -1.68
CA ASN A 83 -8.67 8.31 -2.84
C ASN A 83 -7.81 9.39 -3.53
N LYS A 84 -8.00 10.70 -3.23
CA LYS A 84 -7.09 11.75 -3.70
C LYS A 84 -5.66 11.64 -3.15
N MET A 85 -5.45 10.82 -2.13
CA MET A 85 -4.11 10.44 -1.67
C MET A 85 -3.34 9.63 -2.72
N LEU A 86 -4.05 8.92 -3.61
CA LEU A 86 -3.44 8.06 -4.60
C LEU A 86 -3.21 8.83 -5.91
N GLY A 87 -1.96 9.05 -6.22
CA GLY A 87 -1.55 9.55 -7.53
C GLY A 87 -1.61 8.46 -8.59
N GLU A 88 -0.60 8.35 -9.41
CA GLU A 88 -0.53 7.35 -10.49
C GLU A 88 0.46 6.22 -10.17
N ILE A 89 0.33 5.11 -10.89
CA ILE A 89 1.40 4.13 -11.12
C ILE A 89 1.95 4.42 -12.51
N PRO A 90 3.16 5.00 -12.63
CA PRO A 90 3.75 5.29 -13.93
C PRO A 90 3.89 4.04 -14.81
N ASP A 91 3.63 4.17 -16.08
CA ASP A 91 3.72 3.05 -17.03
C ASP A 91 5.09 2.39 -17.04
N VAL A 92 6.16 3.16 -16.83
CA VAL A 92 7.52 2.64 -16.73
C VAL A 92 7.67 1.63 -15.58
N LYS A 93 6.94 1.80 -14.47
CA LYS A 93 6.95 0.85 -13.35
C LYS A 93 6.21 -0.44 -13.71
N LYS A 94 5.06 -0.32 -14.39
CA LYS A 94 4.31 -1.49 -14.88
C LYS A 94 5.14 -2.29 -15.90
N GLU A 95 5.83 -1.61 -16.81
CA GLU A 95 6.75 -2.24 -17.76
C GLU A 95 7.92 -2.93 -17.05
N ALA A 96 8.48 -2.30 -16.01
CA ALA A 96 9.55 -2.88 -15.21
C ALA A 96 9.09 -4.17 -14.49
N LEU A 97 7.89 -4.17 -13.89
CA LEU A 97 7.33 -5.37 -13.26
C LEU A 97 7.17 -6.52 -14.27
N LEU A 98 6.63 -6.24 -15.48
CA LEU A 98 6.51 -7.25 -16.54
C LEU A 98 7.87 -7.77 -17.01
N LYS A 99 8.86 -6.87 -17.13
CA LYS A 99 10.24 -7.25 -17.50
C LYS A 99 10.87 -8.17 -16.45
N LEU A 100 10.72 -7.87 -15.17
CA LEU A 100 11.18 -8.72 -14.06
C LEU A 100 10.54 -10.11 -14.11
N LYS A 101 9.22 -10.18 -14.34
CA LYS A 101 8.53 -11.48 -14.52
C LYS A 101 9.06 -12.25 -15.73
N ALA A 102 9.28 -11.57 -16.86
CA ALA A 102 9.86 -12.21 -18.06
C ALA A 102 11.28 -12.74 -17.83
N GLN A 103 12.01 -12.19 -16.86
CA GLN A 103 13.31 -12.68 -16.39
C GLN A 103 13.19 -13.84 -15.38
N GLY A 104 11.99 -14.33 -15.10
CA GLY A 104 11.72 -15.44 -14.18
C GLY A 104 11.66 -15.03 -12.71
N LYS A 105 11.58 -13.73 -12.39
CA LYS A 105 11.42 -13.27 -11.01
C LYS A 105 9.98 -13.51 -10.51
N ARG A 106 9.86 -13.91 -9.25
CA ARG A 106 8.58 -14.00 -8.54
C ARG A 106 8.32 -12.67 -7.84
N LEU A 107 7.23 -12.03 -8.17
CA LEU A 107 6.87 -10.72 -7.64
C LEU A 107 5.68 -10.84 -6.68
N PHE A 108 5.79 -10.17 -5.55
CA PHE A 108 4.79 -10.12 -4.48
C PHE A 108 4.50 -8.68 -4.11
N LEU A 109 3.28 -8.41 -3.68
CA LEU A 109 2.88 -7.12 -3.11
C LEU A 109 2.61 -7.29 -1.62
N LEU A 110 3.15 -6.40 -0.77
CA LEU A 110 2.89 -6.35 0.67
C LEU A 110 2.63 -4.90 1.10
N SER A 111 1.36 -4.55 1.32
CA SER A 111 0.95 -3.16 1.54
C SER A 111 0.11 -2.97 2.80
N ASN A 112 0.41 -1.90 3.55
CA ASN A 112 -0.51 -1.32 4.52
C ASN A 112 -1.48 -0.42 3.76
N THR A 113 -2.73 -0.86 3.59
CA THR A 113 -3.72 -0.14 2.80
C THR A 113 -5.13 -0.33 3.37
N ILE A 114 -6.13 0.17 2.67
CA ILE A 114 -7.56 0.07 3.00
C ILE A 114 -8.35 -0.35 1.76
N ASP A 115 -9.52 -0.96 1.93
CA ASP A 115 -10.27 -1.50 0.79
C ASP A 115 -10.58 -0.44 -0.28
N MET A 116 -11.01 0.77 0.11
CA MET A 116 -11.33 1.81 -0.87
C MET A 116 -10.13 2.26 -1.71
N HIS A 117 -8.92 2.29 -1.13
CA HIS A 117 -7.68 2.57 -1.87
C HIS A 117 -7.32 1.40 -2.79
N TRP A 118 -7.42 0.18 -2.27
CA TRP A 118 -7.10 -1.00 -3.05
C TRP A 118 -8.04 -1.17 -4.24
N ASP A 119 -9.34 -1.01 -4.05
CA ASP A 119 -10.34 -1.08 -5.12
C ASP A 119 -10.08 -0.02 -6.21
N TYR A 120 -9.68 1.19 -5.80
CA TYR A 120 -9.28 2.24 -6.74
C TYR A 120 -8.01 1.85 -7.50
N CYS A 121 -6.99 1.34 -6.81
CA CYS A 121 -5.76 0.88 -7.47
C CYS A 121 -6.04 -0.21 -8.51
N VAL A 122 -6.82 -1.22 -8.14
CA VAL A 122 -7.16 -2.34 -9.05
C VAL A 122 -7.92 -1.86 -10.28
N LYS A 123 -8.88 -0.95 -10.08
CA LYS A 123 -9.77 -0.50 -11.15
C LYS A 123 -9.14 0.56 -12.05
N GLU A 124 -8.39 1.51 -11.48
CA GLU A 124 -7.97 2.72 -12.19
C GLU A 124 -6.45 2.78 -12.42
N LEU A 125 -5.62 2.26 -11.49
CA LEU A 125 -4.18 2.51 -11.54
C LEU A 125 -3.37 1.35 -12.15
N PHE A 126 -3.70 0.10 -11.82
CA PHE A 126 -2.98 -1.07 -12.35
C PHE A 126 -3.26 -1.40 -13.82
N PRO A 127 -4.47 -1.20 -14.37
CA PRO A 127 -4.73 -1.59 -15.77
C PRO A 127 -3.70 -1.00 -16.73
N TYR A 128 -3.09 -1.88 -17.57
CA TYR A 128 -2.04 -1.47 -18.48
C TYR A 128 -1.94 -2.41 -19.68
N LYS A 129 -2.20 -1.92 -20.90
CA LYS A 129 -2.07 -2.70 -22.15
C LYS A 129 -2.75 -4.07 -22.12
N GLY A 130 -3.89 -4.19 -21.42
CA GLY A 130 -4.63 -5.42 -21.22
C GLY A 130 -4.25 -6.23 -19.98
N TYR A 131 -3.14 -5.92 -19.32
CA TYR A 131 -2.73 -6.51 -18.04
C TYR A 131 -3.55 -5.92 -16.87
N GLN A 132 -3.81 -6.76 -15.87
CA GLN A 132 -4.46 -6.42 -14.61
C GLN A 132 -3.50 -6.67 -13.44
N VAL A 133 -3.89 -6.32 -12.23
CA VAL A 133 -3.00 -6.44 -11.05
C VAL A 133 -2.48 -7.87 -10.84
N ASP A 134 -3.30 -8.88 -11.10
CA ASP A 134 -2.93 -10.30 -10.95
C ASP A 134 -1.91 -10.77 -12.01
N ASP A 135 -1.74 -10.02 -13.10
CA ASP A 135 -0.69 -10.29 -14.08
C ASP A 135 0.69 -9.85 -13.59
N PHE A 136 0.77 -8.88 -12.68
CA PHE A 136 2.04 -8.36 -12.15
C PHE A 136 2.55 -9.19 -10.98
N PHE A 137 1.68 -9.68 -10.09
CA PHE A 137 2.07 -10.32 -8.84
C PHE A 137 1.60 -11.75 -8.74
N GLU A 138 2.41 -12.60 -8.11
CA GLU A 138 2.05 -13.99 -7.79
C GLU A 138 1.08 -14.05 -6.60
N ASN A 139 1.35 -13.24 -5.56
CA ASN A 139 0.45 -13.04 -4.43
C ASN A 139 0.44 -11.58 -4.00
N ILE A 140 -0.69 -11.17 -3.43
CA ILE A 140 -0.95 -9.82 -2.97
C ILE A 140 -1.39 -9.90 -1.50
N PHE A 141 -0.59 -9.26 -0.63
CA PHE A 141 -0.76 -9.23 0.81
C PHE A 141 -1.15 -7.82 1.25
N LEU A 142 -2.35 -7.68 1.78
CA LEU A 142 -2.94 -6.40 2.18
C LEU A 142 -3.28 -6.41 3.66
N SER A 143 -2.85 -5.39 4.40
CA SER A 143 -3.03 -5.32 5.86
C SER A 143 -4.48 -5.57 6.29
N GLN A 144 -5.44 -4.95 5.61
CA GLN A 144 -6.87 -5.08 5.93
C GLN A 144 -7.45 -6.47 5.65
N ARG A 145 -6.78 -7.31 4.86
CA ARG A 145 -7.18 -8.70 4.60
C ARG A 145 -6.43 -9.69 5.48
N MET A 146 -5.27 -9.27 5.99
CA MET A 146 -4.43 -10.10 6.87
C MET A 146 -4.72 -9.84 8.36
N TYR A 147 -5.37 -8.73 8.70
CA TYR A 147 -5.53 -8.24 10.08
C TYR A 147 -4.18 -8.00 10.77
N LEU A 148 -3.18 -7.69 9.98
CA LEU A 148 -1.79 -7.44 10.37
C LEU A 148 -1.25 -6.28 9.54
N ASP A 149 -0.42 -5.44 10.14
CA ASP A 149 0.24 -4.33 9.44
C ASP A 149 1.76 -4.32 9.64
N LYS A 150 2.48 -3.79 8.69
CA LYS A 150 3.90 -3.46 8.85
C LYS A 150 4.02 -2.28 9.82
N PRO A 151 4.99 -2.24 10.73
CA PRO A 151 6.19 -3.11 10.84
C PRO A 151 6.02 -4.32 11.78
N HIS A 152 4.81 -4.76 12.11
CA HIS A 152 4.63 -5.90 13.03
C HIS A 152 5.26 -7.18 12.43
N PRO A 153 6.14 -7.91 13.17
CA PRO A 153 6.88 -9.06 12.64
C PRO A 153 6.01 -10.16 12.02
N MET A 154 4.82 -10.39 12.58
CA MET A 154 3.93 -11.45 12.13
C MET A 154 3.47 -11.29 10.67
N ILE A 155 3.39 -10.07 10.13
CA ILE A 155 2.96 -9.88 8.73
C ILE A 155 3.99 -10.48 7.76
N PHE A 156 5.28 -10.30 8.03
CA PHE A 156 6.37 -10.87 7.21
C PHE A 156 6.45 -12.39 7.36
N GLN A 157 6.28 -12.90 8.59
CA GLN A 157 6.23 -14.34 8.87
C GLN A 157 5.07 -15.01 8.13
N GLU A 158 3.92 -14.35 8.07
CA GLU A 158 2.75 -14.86 7.36
C GLU A 158 2.98 -14.90 5.84
N VAL A 159 3.65 -13.90 5.25
CA VAL A 159 4.07 -13.93 3.84
C VAL A 159 4.96 -15.14 3.58
N VAL A 160 5.99 -15.37 4.42
CA VAL A 160 6.87 -16.55 4.29
C VAL A 160 6.09 -17.85 4.42
N ARG A 161 5.17 -17.95 5.38
CA ARG A 161 4.34 -19.13 5.60
C ARG A 161 3.49 -19.48 4.37
N GLN A 162 2.92 -18.47 3.70
CA GLN A 162 2.05 -18.68 2.54
C GLN A 162 2.82 -18.95 1.25
N THR A 163 4.01 -18.35 1.07
CA THR A 163 4.74 -18.39 -0.20
C THR A 163 5.91 -19.35 -0.21
N GLY A 164 6.46 -19.67 0.95
CA GLY A 164 7.67 -20.50 1.09
C GLY A 164 8.95 -19.82 0.56
N ILE A 165 8.95 -18.50 0.35
CA ILE A 165 10.12 -17.78 -0.21
C ILE A 165 11.30 -17.81 0.77
N ALA A 166 12.49 -18.11 0.25
CA ALA A 166 13.70 -18.22 1.07
C ALA A 166 14.28 -16.83 1.40
N ALA A 167 14.70 -16.64 2.64
CA ALA A 167 15.19 -15.35 3.13
C ALA A 167 16.38 -14.81 2.31
N ASN A 168 17.35 -15.67 2.02
CA ASN A 168 18.58 -15.31 1.29
C ASN A 168 18.37 -15.02 -0.20
N ASP A 169 17.16 -15.30 -0.72
CA ASP A 169 16.79 -15.12 -2.13
C ASP A 169 15.63 -14.15 -2.31
N THR A 170 15.33 -13.36 -1.27
CA THR A 170 14.22 -12.41 -1.24
C THR A 170 14.71 -10.99 -0.98
N LEU A 171 14.28 -10.05 -1.83
CA LEU A 171 14.44 -8.62 -1.65
C LEU A 171 13.08 -7.98 -1.32
N PHE A 172 13.01 -7.25 -0.22
CA PHE A 172 11.87 -6.40 0.13
C PHE A 172 12.18 -4.94 -0.13
N ILE A 173 11.25 -4.23 -0.79
CA ILE A 173 11.39 -2.83 -1.19
C ILE A 173 10.24 -2.05 -0.55
N ASP A 174 10.58 -1.09 0.31
CA ASP A 174 9.62 -0.28 1.06
C ASP A 174 10.22 1.13 1.27
N ASP A 175 9.41 2.18 1.33
CA ASP A 175 9.89 3.55 1.55
C ASP A 175 10.20 3.82 3.02
N LEU A 176 9.59 3.07 3.96
CA LEU A 176 9.76 3.26 5.39
C LEU A 176 10.88 2.37 5.95
N GLU A 177 11.88 3.01 6.54
CA GLU A 177 13.01 2.33 7.18
C GLU A 177 12.56 1.32 8.25
N ALA A 178 11.53 1.65 9.04
CA ALA A 178 10.99 0.78 10.08
C ALA A 178 10.47 -0.55 9.52
N ASN A 179 9.81 -0.53 8.35
CA ASN A 179 9.34 -1.72 7.68
C ASN A 179 10.51 -2.58 7.16
N CYS A 180 11.51 -1.93 6.56
CA CYS A 180 12.74 -2.59 6.11
C CYS A 180 13.46 -3.30 7.27
N GLN A 181 13.67 -2.59 8.38
CA GLN A 181 14.31 -3.15 9.57
C GLN A 181 13.53 -4.33 10.15
N ALA A 182 12.20 -4.20 10.26
CA ALA A 182 11.34 -5.25 10.77
C ALA A 182 11.36 -6.50 9.88
N ALA A 183 11.31 -6.36 8.56
CA ALA A 183 11.41 -7.46 7.61
C ALA A 183 12.75 -8.20 7.75
N HIS A 184 13.87 -7.45 7.79
CA HIS A 184 15.18 -8.05 7.97
C HIS A 184 15.31 -8.82 9.30
N GLN A 185 14.86 -8.20 10.41
CA GLN A 185 14.97 -8.79 11.75
C GLN A 185 14.06 -10.00 11.95
N SER A 186 12.86 -9.99 11.36
CA SER A 186 11.85 -11.02 11.62
C SER A 186 11.97 -12.26 10.74
N VAL A 187 12.40 -12.10 9.47
CA VAL A 187 12.44 -13.17 8.49
C VAL A 187 13.75 -13.23 7.70
N GLY A 188 14.72 -12.36 7.97
CA GLY A 188 16.05 -12.37 7.36
C GLY A 188 16.08 -11.92 5.90
N TRP A 189 15.05 -11.25 5.38
CA TRP A 189 15.05 -10.75 4.02
C TRP A 189 16.13 -9.70 3.78
N HIS A 190 16.66 -9.66 2.58
CA HIS A 190 17.37 -8.49 2.10
C HIS A 190 16.38 -7.35 1.91
N VAL A 191 16.80 -6.13 2.20
CA VAL A 191 15.91 -4.98 2.19
C VAL A 191 16.52 -3.82 1.42
N TYR A 192 15.67 -3.06 0.75
CA TYR A 192 16.04 -1.82 0.08
C TYR A 192 15.05 -0.73 0.46
N GLN A 193 15.54 0.31 1.15
CA GLN A 193 14.72 1.47 1.44
C GLN A 193 14.61 2.36 0.20
N ASN A 194 13.42 2.46 -0.36
CA ASN A 194 13.10 3.29 -1.53
C ASN A 194 12.93 4.75 -1.12
N LYS A 195 14.03 5.49 -0.98
CA LYS A 195 14.01 6.87 -0.47
C LYS A 195 13.39 7.87 -1.44
N HIS A 196 13.54 7.62 -2.75
CA HIS A 196 12.90 8.40 -3.80
C HIS A 196 12.06 7.46 -4.65
N PHE A 197 10.96 7.98 -5.17
CA PHE A 197 9.91 7.19 -5.83
C PHE A 197 10.41 6.21 -6.90
N ASP A 198 11.47 6.57 -7.63
CA ASP A 198 11.99 5.79 -8.76
C ASP A 198 13.30 5.01 -8.45
N ASP A 199 13.78 5.03 -7.21
CA ASP A 199 15.08 4.42 -6.86
C ASP A 199 15.15 2.92 -7.20
N TRP A 200 14.08 2.16 -6.96
CA TRP A 200 14.06 0.74 -7.25
C TRP A 200 14.15 0.40 -8.75
N LEU A 201 13.71 1.29 -9.63
CA LEU A 201 13.88 1.12 -11.09
C LEU A 201 15.35 1.08 -11.46
N GLN A 202 16.16 1.97 -10.88
CA GLN A 202 17.61 2.01 -11.12
C GLN A 202 18.34 0.79 -10.53
N LEU A 203 17.79 0.22 -9.45
CA LEU A 203 18.33 -0.95 -8.78
C LEU A 203 18.11 -2.25 -9.57
N LEU A 204 16.94 -2.42 -10.21
CA LEU A 204 16.47 -3.70 -10.74
C LEU A 204 16.36 -3.76 -12.25
N VAL A 205 16.30 -2.63 -12.96
CA VAL A 205 15.99 -2.55 -14.38
C VAL A 205 17.07 -1.83 -15.16
#